data_741e93e1b259cd5cc0ee77395c748586
#
_entry.id   741e93e1b259cd5cc0ee77395c748586
#
_cell.length_a   1.000
_cell.length_b   1.000
_cell.length_c   1.000
_cell.angle_alpha   90.00
_cell.angle_beta   90.00
_cell.angle_gamma   90.00
#
_symmetry.space_group_name_H-M   'P 1'
#
loop_
_entity.id
_entity.type
_entity.pdbx_description
1 polymer ?
#
loop_
_entity_poly.entity_id
_entity_poly.type
_entity_poly.pdbx_seq_one_letter_code
_entity_poly.pdbx_strand_id
1 'polypeptide(L)'
;MQSVQGTNAMTAPEASLPSSKKVFIKWSLLSTVGILNGYATILMYSRGEIAFALLTIILTALALFIFGSKKTYAHRYIYPGIAGMILFILFPLAYTIGLAFTNYSAKNQLSFDRAQSVLLDRTYQSGDSYPFTLYNTEQGHQIVVEKDGELLATPVFQLQGFSETDLDLAPITEAAGDKEPIKTIVKNRTALSSVDLHLPNGDDIRMSGLRKFAAVVPLYTLQEDGETLYNNRTQETLRPNMEVGYYQPVDENGQFVGSTVSPGFVVNIGTHNFERVWKDDGIKEPFISIFIWTIVFSALTVVCTLVIGLVLASVVQWEALKGRSIYRLLLILPYAVPAFISILIFKGLFNQSFGEINMLLGGLFGISPAWFSDPFMAKTMILIVNTWLGFPYMMILCMGLLKAIPDDLYEASAIDGANFITNFTRITMPMMLKPLTPLLIASFAFNFNNFVLIQLLTGGGPNMIGTSEPAGYTDLLVSYTYRIAFEGAGGQDFGLASAVATLIFLLVGALALINLRVTKVAQD
;
A
#
# COMPACT_ATOMS: atom_id res chain seq x y z
N MET A 1 -46.07 -16.59 -68.86
CA MET A 1 -46.82 -17.52 -68.00
C MET A 1 -46.02 -17.82 -66.76
N GLN A 2 -46.61 -17.41 -65.65
CA GLN A 2 -46.48 -17.90 -64.27
C GLN A 2 -45.09 -17.86 -63.65
N SER A 3 -44.77 -16.84 -62.80
CA SER A 3 -45.22 -16.57 -61.40
C SER A 3 -45.02 -17.76 -60.49
N VAL A 4 -44.17 -17.61 -59.49
CA VAL A 4 -44.58 -17.74 -58.09
C VAL A 4 -43.44 -17.19 -57.22
N GLN A 5 -43.70 -16.07 -56.58
CA GLN A 5 -42.97 -15.58 -55.42
C GLN A 5 -43.26 -16.49 -54.22
N GLY A 6 -42.22 -17.03 -53.61
CA GLY A 6 -42.28 -17.62 -52.29
C GLY A 6 -41.59 -16.69 -51.31
N THR A 7 -42.33 -15.78 -50.67
CA THR A 7 -41.92 -15.01 -49.52
C THR A 7 -41.79 -15.95 -48.33
N ASN A 8 -40.59 -16.38 -48.04
CA ASN A 8 -40.27 -16.94 -46.73
C ASN A 8 -40.26 -15.82 -45.69
N ALA A 9 -41.41 -15.68 -45.03
CA ALA A 9 -41.48 -14.92 -43.80
C ALA A 9 -40.56 -15.61 -42.77
N MET A 10 -39.43 -14.95 -42.44
CA MET A 10 -38.64 -15.31 -41.29
C MET A 10 -39.52 -15.13 -40.05
N THR A 11 -40.05 -16.25 -39.53
CA THR A 11 -40.67 -16.29 -38.22
C THR A 11 -39.63 -15.91 -37.21
N ALA A 12 -39.84 -14.81 -36.53
CA ALA A 12 -39.01 -14.41 -35.38
C ALA A 12 -38.95 -15.59 -34.39
N PRO A 13 -37.78 -15.93 -33.83
CA PRO A 13 -37.67 -17.02 -32.87
C PRO A 13 -38.60 -16.76 -31.69
N GLU A 14 -39.58 -17.64 -31.48
CA GLU A 14 -40.42 -17.65 -30.27
C GLU A 14 -39.51 -17.59 -29.05
N ALA A 15 -39.66 -16.52 -28.25
CA ALA A 15 -38.98 -16.35 -27.00
C ALA A 15 -39.39 -17.50 -26.05
N SER A 16 -38.62 -18.56 -26.03
CA SER A 16 -38.84 -19.69 -25.13
C SER A 16 -38.86 -19.18 -23.69
N LEU A 17 -39.97 -19.36 -22.97
CA LEU A 17 -40.09 -19.06 -21.55
C LEU A 17 -38.90 -19.70 -20.81
N PRO A 18 -38.21 -18.97 -19.92
CA PRO A 18 -37.08 -19.52 -19.22
C PRO A 18 -37.55 -20.70 -18.36
N SER A 19 -36.90 -21.87 -18.49
CA SER A 19 -37.18 -23.04 -17.70
C SER A 19 -37.20 -22.66 -16.21
N SER A 20 -38.19 -23.14 -15.45
CA SER A 20 -38.34 -22.85 -14.00
C SER A 20 -37.05 -23.07 -13.21
N LYS A 21 -36.27 -24.07 -13.62
CA LYS A 21 -34.94 -24.37 -13.06
C LYS A 21 -33.93 -23.22 -13.22
N LYS A 22 -33.90 -22.57 -14.40
CA LYS A 22 -33.00 -21.42 -14.64
C LYS A 22 -33.38 -20.20 -13.80
N VAL A 23 -34.67 -19.97 -13.64
CA VAL A 23 -35.20 -18.89 -12.79
C VAL A 23 -34.85 -19.15 -11.32
N PHE A 24 -35.07 -20.37 -10.86
CA PHE A 24 -34.74 -20.78 -9.48
C PHE A 24 -33.23 -20.63 -9.20
N ILE A 25 -32.35 -21.16 -10.05
CA ILE A 25 -30.90 -21.05 -9.91
C ILE A 25 -30.48 -19.58 -9.85
N LYS A 26 -31.03 -18.73 -10.75
CA LYS A 26 -30.72 -17.29 -10.76
C LYS A 26 -31.05 -16.62 -9.42
N TRP A 27 -32.27 -16.82 -8.92
CA TRP A 27 -32.71 -16.18 -7.68
C TRP A 27 -32.00 -16.76 -6.45
N SER A 28 -31.70 -18.06 -6.46
CA SER A 28 -30.90 -18.68 -5.39
C SER A 28 -29.51 -18.07 -5.32
N LEU A 29 -28.81 -17.91 -6.46
CA LEU A 29 -27.48 -17.25 -6.50
C LEU A 29 -27.56 -15.78 -6.03
N LEU A 30 -28.53 -15.01 -6.51
CA LEU A 30 -28.69 -13.62 -6.11
C LEU A 30 -28.99 -13.49 -4.61
N SER A 31 -29.83 -14.35 -4.05
CA SER A 31 -30.12 -14.38 -2.62
C SER A 31 -28.87 -14.74 -1.81
N THR A 32 -28.11 -15.74 -2.24
CA THR A 32 -26.87 -16.13 -1.56
C THR A 32 -25.87 -14.97 -1.54
N VAL A 33 -25.65 -14.30 -2.69
CA VAL A 33 -24.77 -13.12 -2.76
C VAL A 33 -25.29 -12.00 -1.86
N GLY A 34 -26.61 -11.73 -1.87
CA GLY A 34 -27.22 -10.71 -1.02
C GLY A 34 -27.04 -10.99 0.47
N ILE A 35 -27.23 -12.24 0.90
CA ILE A 35 -27.08 -12.65 2.31
C ILE A 35 -25.61 -12.55 2.73
N LEU A 36 -24.68 -13.08 1.95
CA LEU A 36 -23.24 -13.04 2.27
C LEU A 36 -22.72 -11.61 2.37
N ASN A 37 -23.04 -10.76 1.40
CA ASN A 37 -22.62 -9.36 1.44
C ASN A 37 -23.35 -8.55 2.51
N GLY A 38 -24.62 -8.85 2.79
CA GLY A 38 -25.36 -8.27 3.91
C GLY A 38 -24.71 -8.60 5.26
N TYR A 39 -24.34 -9.84 5.48
CA TYR A 39 -23.58 -10.26 6.66
C TYR A 39 -22.22 -9.56 6.76
N ALA A 40 -21.47 -9.51 5.65
CA ALA A 40 -20.19 -8.79 5.60
C ALA A 40 -20.37 -7.29 5.93
N THR A 41 -21.43 -6.66 5.42
CA THR A 41 -21.76 -5.25 5.71
C THR A 41 -21.99 -5.02 7.21
N ILE A 42 -22.73 -5.93 7.87
CA ILE A 42 -22.98 -5.86 9.33
C ILE A 42 -21.65 -5.98 10.10
N LEU A 43 -20.80 -6.94 9.72
CA LEU A 43 -19.48 -7.09 10.36
C LEU A 43 -18.58 -5.86 10.16
N MET A 44 -18.57 -5.26 8.97
CA MET A 44 -17.81 -4.03 8.70
C MET A 44 -18.34 -2.87 9.56
N TYR A 45 -19.65 -2.71 9.62
CA TYR A 45 -20.29 -1.68 10.43
C TYR A 45 -19.98 -1.85 11.93
N SER A 46 -20.07 -3.07 12.45
CA SER A 46 -19.77 -3.35 13.87
C SER A 46 -18.30 -3.14 14.25
N ARG A 47 -17.40 -3.14 13.26
CA ARG A 47 -15.98 -2.82 13.45
C ARG A 47 -15.64 -1.34 13.23
N GLY A 48 -16.64 -0.50 12.95
CA GLY A 48 -16.45 0.93 12.69
C GLY A 48 -16.03 1.26 11.25
N GLU A 49 -15.98 0.27 10.34
CA GLU A 49 -15.62 0.45 8.93
C GLU A 49 -16.80 0.93 8.09
N ILE A 50 -17.33 2.12 8.44
CA ILE A 50 -18.59 2.65 7.89
C ILE A 50 -18.52 2.85 6.38
N ALA A 51 -17.39 3.38 5.86
CA ALA A 51 -17.21 3.66 4.44
C ALA A 51 -17.26 2.36 3.60
N PHE A 52 -16.60 1.30 4.06
CA PHE A 52 -16.64 -0.02 3.42
C PHE A 52 -18.01 -0.66 3.50
N ALA A 53 -18.70 -0.54 4.63
CA ALA A 53 -20.06 -1.03 4.82
C ALA A 53 -21.03 -0.37 3.83
N LEU A 54 -21.00 0.96 3.70
CA LEU A 54 -21.81 1.72 2.75
C LEU A 54 -21.51 1.34 1.30
N LEU A 55 -20.24 1.25 0.92
CA LEU A 55 -19.83 0.85 -0.42
C LEU A 55 -20.35 -0.56 -0.76
N THR A 56 -20.15 -1.51 0.14
CA THR A 56 -20.58 -2.91 -0.05
C THR A 56 -22.09 -3.03 -0.22
N ILE A 57 -22.89 -2.32 0.60
CA ILE A 57 -24.34 -2.36 0.49
C ILE A 57 -24.84 -1.71 -0.80
N ILE A 58 -24.25 -0.59 -1.22
CA ILE A 58 -24.63 0.10 -2.47
C ILE A 58 -24.32 -0.78 -3.68
N LEU A 59 -23.09 -1.33 -3.77
CA LEU A 59 -22.71 -2.24 -4.86
C LEU A 59 -23.58 -3.49 -4.87
N THR A 60 -23.88 -4.08 -3.72
CA THR A 60 -24.75 -5.26 -3.66
C THR A 60 -26.19 -4.94 -4.10
N ALA A 61 -26.76 -3.83 -3.65
CA ALA A 61 -28.09 -3.39 -4.09
C ALA A 61 -28.16 -3.16 -5.60
N LEU A 62 -27.14 -2.51 -6.17
CA LEU A 62 -27.03 -2.32 -7.63
C LEU A 62 -26.90 -3.67 -8.36
N ALA A 63 -26.11 -4.61 -7.84
CA ALA A 63 -25.99 -5.95 -8.40
C ALA A 63 -27.33 -6.67 -8.42
N LEU A 64 -28.02 -6.71 -7.28
CA LEU A 64 -29.34 -7.34 -7.17
C LEU A 64 -30.36 -6.71 -8.11
N PHE A 65 -30.37 -5.40 -8.24
CA PHE A 65 -31.23 -4.67 -9.18
C PHE A 65 -30.91 -5.00 -10.65
N ILE A 66 -29.62 -4.90 -11.03
CA ILE A 66 -29.18 -5.11 -12.43
C ILE A 66 -29.38 -6.57 -12.86
N PHE A 67 -28.98 -7.53 -12.03
CA PHE A 67 -29.13 -8.95 -12.37
C PHE A 67 -30.56 -9.45 -12.13
N GLY A 68 -31.34 -8.83 -11.24
CA GLY A 68 -32.74 -9.14 -10.98
C GLY A 68 -33.67 -8.74 -12.14
N SER A 69 -33.53 -7.50 -12.64
CA SER A 69 -34.42 -6.89 -13.63
C SER A 69 -34.13 -7.39 -15.06
N LYS A 70 -35.20 -7.56 -15.86
CA LYS A 70 -35.08 -7.83 -17.31
C LYS A 70 -34.72 -6.55 -18.10
N LYS A 71 -35.11 -5.36 -17.60
CA LYS A 71 -34.87 -4.07 -18.26
C LYS A 71 -33.40 -3.68 -18.29
N THR A 72 -32.60 -4.20 -17.37
CA THR A 72 -31.17 -3.91 -17.20
C THR A 72 -30.25 -4.97 -17.82
N TYR A 73 -30.74 -5.75 -18.79
CA TYR A 73 -29.98 -6.87 -19.35
C TYR A 73 -28.60 -6.46 -19.89
N ALA A 74 -28.52 -5.38 -20.65
CA ALA A 74 -27.27 -4.86 -21.21
C ALA A 74 -26.26 -4.44 -20.10
N HIS A 75 -26.75 -3.87 -19.00
CA HIS A 75 -25.91 -3.41 -17.89
C HIS A 75 -25.21 -4.55 -17.14
N ARG A 76 -25.70 -5.80 -17.25
CA ARG A 76 -25.08 -6.98 -16.62
C ARG A 76 -23.68 -7.25 -17.12
N TYR A 77 -23.37 -6.90 -18.38
CA TYR A 77 -22.05 -7.08 -18.98
C TYR A 77 -21.05 -6.02 -18.54
N ILE A 78 -21.56 -4.81 -18.26
CA ILE A 78 -20.72 -3.66 -17.87
C ILE A 78 -20.53 -3.61 -16.36
N TYR A 79 -21.54 -4.03 -15.58
CA TYR A 79 -21.56 -3.89 -14.13
C TYR A 79 -20.34 -4.49 -13.42
N PRO A 80 -19.85 -5.71 -13.72
CA PRO A 80 -18.67 -6.27 -13.03
C PRO A 80 -17.42 -5.39 -13.21
N GLY A 81 -17.22 -4.84 -14.42
CA GLY A 81 -16.12 -3.92 -14.68
C GLY A 81 -16.25 -2.60 -13.90
N ILE A 82 -17.45 -2.01 -13.89
CA ILE A 82 -17.71 -0.76 -13.14
C ILE A 82 -17.57 -1.01 -11.63
N ALA A 83 -18.14 -2.09 -11.11
CA ALA A 83 -18.05 -2.43 -9.70
C ALA A 83 -16.60 -2.68 -9.27
N GLY A 84 -15.82 -3.39 -10.10
CA GLY A 84 -14.39 -3.59 -9.90
C GLY A 84 -13.62 -2.26 -9.91
N MET A 85 -13.90 -1.37 -10.85
CA MET A 85 -13.29 -0.05 -10.91
C MET A 85 -13.61 0.78 -9.66
N ILE A 86 -14.86 0.79 -9.21
CA ILE A 86 -15.26 1.51 -8.00
C ILE A 86 -14.56 0.94 -6.76
N LEU A 87 -14.57 -0.39 -6.61
CA LEU A 87 -14.03 -1.06 -5.43
C LEU A 87 -12.50 -0.99 -5.35
N PHE A 88 -11.79 -1.20 -6.48
CA PHE A 88 -10.33 -1.36 -6.48
C PHE A 88 -9.56 -0.11 -6.94
N ILE A 89 -10.22 0.88 -7.53
CA ILE A 89 -9.57 2.10 -7.99
C ILE A 89 -10.15 3.33 -7.29
N LEU A 90 -11.46 3.60 -7.44
CA LEU A 90 -12.04 4.84 -6.95
C LEU A 90 -12.11 4.89 -5.43
N PHE A 91 -12.47 3.79 -4.78
CA PHE A 91 -12.56 3.75 -3.32
C PHE A 91 -11.19 3.90 -2.63
N PRO A 92 -10.13 3.13 -2.98
CA PRO A 92 -8.81 3.35 -2.41
C PRO A 92 -8.26 4.75 -2.69
N LEU A 93 -8.54 5.31 -3.88
CA LEU A 93 -8.15 6.67 -4.22
C LEU A 93 -8.85 7.70 -3.32
N ALA A 94 -10.18 7.60 -3.17
CA ALA A 94 -10.95 8.48 -2.29
C ALA A 94 -10.51 8.35 -0.82
N TYR A 95 -10.22 7.13 -0.38
CA TYR A 95 -9.69 6.86 0.95
C TYR A 95 -8.31 7.50 1.16
N THR A 96 -7.39 7.35 0.20
CA THR A 96 -6.07 8.01 0.23
C THR A 96 -6.21 9.53 0.29
N ILE A 97 -7.08 10.11 -0.53
CA ILE A 97 -7.37 11.55 -0.47
C ILE A 97 -7.90 11.95 0.91
N GLY A 98 -8.80 11.14 1.50
CA GLY A 98 -9.32 11.37 2.86
C GLY A 98 -8.23 11.35 3.92
N LEU A 99 -7.31 10.38 3.87
CA LEU A 99 -6.16 10.29 4.79
C LEU A 99 -5.23 11.51 4.71
N ALA A 100 -5.11 12.14 3.54
CA ALA A 100 -4.29 13.35 3.35
C ALA A 100 -4.70 14.52 4.26
N PHE A 101 -5.95 14.53 4.73
CA PHE A 101 -6.49 15.55 5.64
C PHE A 101 -6.42 15.14 7.12
N THR A 102 -5.75 14.04 7.45
CA THR A 102 -5.66 13.51 8.81
C THR A 102 -4.21 13.40 9.28
N ASN A 103 -4.03 13.26 10.62
CA ASN A 103 -2.75 12.96 11.26
C ASN A 103 -2.41 11.46 11.23
N TYR A 104 -3.03 10.65 10.33
CA TYR A 104 -2.86 9.20 10.30
C TYR A 104 -1.39 8.81 10.16
N SER A 105 -0.87 8.12 11.18
CA SER A 105 0.54 7.73 11.27
C SER A 105 0.67 6.45 12.11
N ALA A 106 1.88 5.89 12.20
CA ALA A 106 2.12 4.72 13.06
C ALA A 106 1.70 4.93 14.53
N LYS A 107 1.69 6.17 15.00
CA LYS A 107 1.34 6.54 16.38
C LYS A 107 -0.14 6.89 16.54
N ASN A 108 -0.83 7.25 15.46
CA ASN A 108 -2.22 7.72 15.41
C ASN A 108 -3.04 6.86 14.45
N GLN A 109 -3.24 5.57 14.78
CA GLN A 109 -4.00 4.63 13.97
C GLN A 109 -5.39 4.32 14.51
N LEU A 110 -5.61 4.59 15.80
CA LEU A 110 -6.85 4.25 16.47
C LEU A 110 -7.92 5.32 16.25
N SER A 111 -9.19 4.94 16.32
CA SER A 111 -10.27 5.90 16.53
C SER A 111 -10.18 6.48 17.95
N PHE A 112 -10.82 7.63 18.18
CA PHE A 112 -10.88 8.27 19.49
C PHE A 112 -11.38 7.29 20.56
N ASP A 113 -12.55 6.66 20.36
CA ASP A 113 -13.16 5.72 21.31
C ASP A 113 -12.24 4.54 21.64
N ARG A 114 -11.53 4.05 20.62
CA ARG A 114 -10.61 2.93 20.82
C ARG A 114 -9.35 3.32 21.58
N ALA A 115 -8.82 4.52 21.33
CA ALA A 115 -7.67 5.04 22.08
C ALA A 115 -8.06 5.28 23.56
N GLN A 116 -9.25 5.83 23.80
CA GLN A 116 -9.80 6.00 25.14
C GLN A 116 -9.96 4.66 25.86
N SER A 117 -10.57 3.66 25.22
CA SER A 117 -10.71 2.31 25.80
C SER A 117 -9.35 1.71 26.17
N VAL A 118 -8.35 1.80 25.28
CA VAL A 118 -6.98 1.30 25.55
C VAL A 118 -6.34 2.02 26.74
N LEU A 119 -6.62 3.30 26.94
CA LEU A 119 -6.11 4.03 28.11
C LEU A 119 -6.83 3.63 29.39
N LEU A 120 -8.16 3.47 29.34
CA LEU A 120 -8.96 3.03 30.48
C LEU A 120 -8.62 1.61 30.96
N ASP A 121 -8.21 0.73 30.04
CA ASP A 121 -7.75 -0.64 30.37
C ASP A 121 -6.37 -0.66 31.06
N ARG A 122 -5.67 0.47 31.12
CA ARG A 122 -4.36 0.54 31.77
C ARG A 122 -4.49 0.58 33.27
N THR A 123 -3.66 -0.22 33.90
CA THR A 123 -3.55 -0.28 35.36
C THR A 123 -2.13 0.07 35.81
N TYR A 124 -2.00 0.49 37.07
CA TYR A 124 -0.72 0.66 37.72
C TYR A 124 -0.71 -0.03 39.07
N GLN A 125 0.46 -0.37 39.55
CA GLN A 125 0.63 -0.98 40.86
C GLN A 125 0.41 0.10 41.94
N SER A 126 -0.54 -0.18 42.84
CA SER A 126 -0.84 0.66 44.00
C SER A 126 -0.59 -0.17 45.26
N GLY A 127 0.53 0.08 45.95
CA GLY A 127 0.87 -0.66 47.16
C GLY A 127 1.97 -1.70 47.00
N ASP A 128 2.02 -2.64 47.95
CA ASP A 128 3.08 -3.64 48.02
C ASP A 128 2.94 -4.71 46.91
N SER A 129 4.07 -5.27 46.55
CA SER A 129 4.15 -6.39 45.63
C SER A 129 4.57 -7.66 46.35
N TYR A 130 3.84 -8.71 46.08
CA TYR A 130 4.03 -10.01 46.72
C TYR A 130 4.67 -10.99 45.74
N PRO A 131 5.81 -11.60 46.07
CA PRO A 131 6.41 -12.67 45.27
C PRO A 131 5.44 -13.85 45.18
N PHE A 132 5.36 -14.49 44.01
CA PHE A 132 4.61 -15.71 43.86
C PHE A 132 5.42 -16.82 43.21
N THR A 133 5.00 -18.02 43.47
CA THR A 133 5.49 -19.23 42.81
C THR A 133 4.31 -20.07 42.37
N LEU A 134 4.37 -20.56 41.13
CA LEU A 134 3.38 -21.51 40.60
C LEU A 134 3.86 -22.92 40.92
N TYR A 135 3.00 -23.71 41.53
CA TYR A 135 3.27 -25.12 41.86
C TYR A 135 2.42 -26.04 41.00
N ASN A 136 2.97 -27.16 40.60
CA ASN A 136 2.28 -28.25 39.93
C ASN A 136 1.94 -29.33 40.94
N THR A 137 0.68 -29.58 41.14
CA THR A 137 0.15 -30.61 42.05
C THR A 137 -0.43 -31.77 41.23
N GLU A 138 -0.69 -32.91 41.84
CA GLU A 138 -1.32 -34.06 41.17
C GLU A 138 -2.69 -33.75 40.56
N GLN A 139 -3.38 -32.72 41.05
CA GLN A 139 -4.72 -32.34 40.62
C GLN A 139 -4.77 -31.07 39.74
N GLY A 140 -3.64 -30.41 39.51
CA GLY A 140 -3.59 -29.17 38.73
C GLY A 140 -2.49 -28.24 39.24
N HIS A 141 -2.70 -26.93 39.11
CA HIS A 141 -1.76 -25.90 39.48
C HIS A 141 -2.28 -25.08 40.66
N GLN A 142 -1.36 -24.54 41.46
CA GLN A 142 -1.66 -23.69 42.59
C GLN A 142 -0.69 -22.49 42.59
N ILE A 143 -1.25 -21.28 42.76
CA ILE A 143 -0.47 -20.06 42.96
C ILE A 143 -0.23 -19.91 44.47
N VAL A 144 1.04 -19.79 44.86
CA VAL A 144 1.43 -19.49 46.24
C VAL A 144 2.07 -18.12 46.26
N VAL A 145 1.52 -17.24 47.07
CA VAL A 145 1.98 -15.85 47.27
C VAL A 145 2.61 -15.74 48.65
N GLU A 146 3.74 -15.06 48.76
CA GLU A 146 4.41 -14.79 50.04
C GLU A 146 4.09 -13.35 50.46
N LYS A 147 3.47 -13.19 51.64
CA LYS A 147 3.15 -11.91 52.26
C LYS A 147 3.66 -11.89 53.72
N ASP A 148 4.56 -10.99 54.04
CA ASP A 148 5.10 -10.76 55.41
C ASP A 148 5.67 -12.03 56.05
N GLY A 149 6.16 -12.99 55.25
CA GLY A 149 6.70 -14.28 55.70
C GLY A 149 5.60 -15.37 55.85
N GLU A 150 4.34 -15.06 55.57
CA GLU A 150 3.27 -16.03 55.50
C GLU A 150 3.03 -16.49 54.06
N LEU A 151 2.75 -17.79 53.87
CA LEU A 151 2.41 -18.35 52.58
C LEU A 151 0.89 -18.40 52.42
N LEU A 152 0.41 -17.78 51.34
CA LEU A 152 -1.02 -17.78 50.95
C LEU A 152 -1.14 -18.53 49.63
N ALA A 153 -2.12 -19.44 49.54
CA ALA A 153 -2.31 -20.25 48.32
C ALA A 153 -3.73 -20.19 47.81
N THR A 154 -3.84 -20.27 46.46
CA THR A 154 -5.15 -20.43 45.82
C THR A 154 -5.65 -21.87 45.97
N PRO A 155 -6.96 -22.12 45.72
CA PRO A 155 -7.42 -23.48 45.39
C PRO A 155 -6.65 -24.03 44.18
N VAL A 156 -6.61 -25.35 44.03
CA VAL A 156 -5.99 -26.00 42.86
C VAL A 156 -6.89 -25.76 41.63
N PHE A 157 -6.27 -25.31 40.51
CA PHE A 157 -6.96 -25.01 39.28
C PHE A 157 -6.23 -25.59 38.05
N GLN A 158 -6.93 -25.72 36.91
CA GLN A 158 -6.35 -26.20 35.65
C GLN A 158 -5.91 -25.01 34.78
N LEU A 159 -4.66 -24.96 34.35
CA LEU A 159 -4.14 -23.91 33.45
C LEU A 159 -4.73 -23.95 32.04
N GLN A 160 -5.13 -25.13 31.57
CA GLN A 160 -5.76 -25.29 30.24
C GLN A 160 -7.28 -25.19 30.38
N GLY A 161 -7.88 -24.22 29.68
CA GLY A 161 -9.33 -23.98 29.73
C GLY A 161 -9.78 -23.22 30.98
N PHE A 162 -8.83 -22.52 31.63
CA PHE A 162 -9.11 -21.72 32.83
C PHE A 162 -10.11 -20.62 32.48
N SER A 163 -11.26 -20.62 33.17
CA SER A 163 -12.35 -19.67 32.97
C SER A 163 -12.72 -18.89 34.25
N GLU A 164 -12.15 -19.27 35.40
CA GLU A 164 -12.38 -18.56 36.67
C GLU A 164 -11.42 -17.37 36.73
N THR A 165 -11.99 -16.19 36.98
CA THR A 165 -11.20 -14.94 37.06
C THR A 165 -10.89 -14.58 38.52
N ASP A 166 -11.61 -15.12 39.49
CA ASP A 166 -11.55 -14.75 40.90
C ASP A 166 -11.14 -15.95 41.76
N LEU A 167 -10.02 -15.84 42.50
CA LEU A 167 -9.55 -16.89 43.41
C LEU A 167 -9.20 -16.31 44.78
N ASP A 168 -9.75 -16.93 45.82
CA ASP A 168 -9.44 -16.57 47.21
C ASP A 168 -8.09 -17.19 47.63
N LEU A 169 -7.28 -16.41 48.33
CA LEU A 169 -6.06 -16.84 48.95
C LEU A 169 -6.28 -17.28 50.41
N ALA A 170 -5.88 -18.50 50.76
CA ALA A 170 -5.93 -19.03 52.09
C ALA A 170 -4.53 -19.26 52.67
N PRO A 171 -4.29 -19.06 54.00
CA PRO A 171 -3.01 -19.33 54.62
C PRO A 171 -2.69 -20.81 54.54
N ILE A 172 -1.43 -21.12 54.23
CA ILE A 172 -0.89 -22.49 54.23
C ILE A 172 0.43 -22.54 54.99
N THR A 173 0.75 -23.70 55.54
CA THR A 173 2.03 -23.95 56.25
C THR A 173 3.13 -24.39 55.31
N GLU A 174 2.79 -25.10 54.23
CA GLU A 174 3.72 -25.61 53.22
C GLU A 174 3.03 -25.72 51.87
N ALA A 175 3.76 -25.40 50.80
CA ALA A 175 3.23 -25.50 49.43
C ALA A 175 3.25 -26.96 48.97
N ALA A 176 2.18 -27.39 48.32
CA ALA A 176 2.04 -28.74 47.77
C ALA A 176 2.53 -28.81 46.32
N GLY A 177 3.29 -29.89 46.02
CA GLY A 177 3.74 -30.15 44.65
C GLY A 177 5.11 -29.54 44.28
N ASP A 178 5.48 -29.63 43.01
CA ASP A 178 6.75 -29.17 42.48
C ASP A 178 6.66 -27.75 41.90
N LYS A 179 7.75 -26.97 42.08
CA LYS A 179 7.80 -25.59 41.51
C LYS A 179 7.84 -25.63 40.00
N GLU A 180 6.96 -24.91 39.37
CA GLU A 180 6.97 -24.73 37.92
C GLU A 180 8.08 -23.76 37.47
N PRO A 181 8.76 -24.09 36.35
CA PRO A 181 9.77 -23.21 35.79
C PRO A 181 9.11 -21.94 35.20
N ILE A 182 9.84 -20.83 35.19
CA ILE A 182 9.36 -19.53 34.66
C ILE A 182 8.85 -19.62 33.23
N LYS A 183 9.31 -20.59 32.45
CA LYS A 183 8.85 -20.86 31.08
C LYS A 183 7.36 -21.22 31.04
N THR A 184 6.85 -21.95 32.02
CA THR A 184 5.43 -22.30 32.17
C THR A 184 4.62 -21.04 32.46
N ILE A 185 5.11 -20.16 33.34
CA ILE A 185 4.46 -18.87 33.64
C ILE A 185 4.39 -17.98 32.37
N VAL A 186 5.49 -17.88 31.61
CA VAL A 186 5.52 -17.11 30.35
C VAL A 186 4.54 -17.66 29.32
N LYS A 187 4.48 -19.00 29.16
CA LYS A 187 3.57 -19.65 28.21
C LYS A 187 2.09 -19.40 28.56
N ASN A 188 1.75 -19.34 29.84
CA ASN A 188 0.38 -19.16 30.31
C ASN A 188 0.12 -17.75 30.85
N ARG A 189 0.95 -16.77 30.46
CA ARG A 189 0.87 -15.40 30.98
C ARG A 189 -0.51 -14.78 30.82
N THR A 190 -1.17 -14.96 29.68
CA THR A 190 -2.49 -14.41 29.41
C THR A 190 -3.54 -14.93 30.41
N ALA A 191 -3.54 -16.23 30.67
CA ALA A 191 -4.45 -16.84 31.63
C ALA A 191 -4.16 -16.40 33.08
N LEU A 192 -2.87 -16.35 33.47
CA LEU A 192 -2.45 -15.93 34.81
C LEU A 192 -2.67 -14.43 35.07
N SER A 193 -2.58 -13.58 34.05
CA SER A 193 -2.81 -12.14 34.18
C SER A 193 -4.29 -11.74 34.25
N SER A 194 -5.20 -12.62 33.89
CA SER A 194 -6.64 -12.40 34.03
C SER A 194 -7.19 -12.84 35.39
N VAL A 195 -6.35 -13.40 36.26
CA VAL A 195 -6.77 -13.87 37.61
C VAL A 195 -6.70 -12.72 38.61
N ASP A 196 -7.79 -12.49 39.30
CA ASP A 196 -7.88 -11.68 40.51
C ASP A 196 -7.72 -12.57 41.73
N LEU A 197 -6.70 -12.30 42.56
CA LEU A 197 -6.47 -12.99 43.82
C LEU A 197 -6.95 -12.11 44.97
N HIS A 198 -7.86 -12.67 45.79
CA HIS A 198 -8.40 -11.99 46.96
C HIS A 198 -7.54 -12.33 48.19
N LEU A 199 -6.92 -11.32 48.77
CA LEU A 199 -6.20 -11.48 50.03
C LEU A 199 -7.18 -11.58 51.22
N PRO A 200 -6.80 -12.27 52.32
CA PRO A 200 -7.66 -12.37 53.50
C PRO A 200 -8.04 -11.05 54.16
N ASN A 201 -7.30 -9.98 53.88
CA ASN A 201 -7.61 -8.61 54.34
C ASN A 201 -8.61 -7.85 53.46
N GLY A 202 -9.08 -8.46 52.38
CA GLY A 202 -10.04 -7.86 51.43
C GLY A 202 -9.42 -7.10 50.28
N ASP A 203 -8.08 -7.07 50.15
CA ASP A 203 -7.41 -6.45 49.00
C ASP A 203 -7.34 -7.43 47.81
N ASP A 204 -7.55 -6.90 46.62
CA ASP A 204 -7.44 -7.63 45.37
C ASP A 204 -6.05 -7.40 44.75
N ILE A 205 -5.39 -8.48 44.35
CA ILE A 205 -4.09 -8.42 43.70
C ILE A 205 -4.11 -9.12 42.36
N ARG A 206 -3.41 -8.54 41.37
CA ARG A 206 -3.23 -9.08 40.03
C ARG A 206 -1.78 -9.28 39.70
N MET A 207 -1.50 -10.10 38.69
CA MET A 207 -0.15 -10.34 38.22
C MET A 207 0.46 -9.04 37.69
N SER A 208 1.39 -8.44 38.43
CA SER A 208 2.12 -7.20 38.05
C SER A 208 3.46 -7.48 37.39
N GLY A 209 3.85 -8.76 37.31
CA GLY A 209 5.10 -9.21 36.68
C GLY A 209 5.21 -10.73 36.67
N LEU A 210 6.23 -11.29 36.01
CA LEU A 210 6.38 -12.74 35.89
C LEU A 210 6.65 -13.49 37.24
N ARG A 211 6.86 -12.77 38.30
CA ARG A 211 7.16 -13.36 39.62
C ARG A 211 6.44 -12.67 40.78
N LYS A 212 5.50 -11.77 40.51
CA LYS A 212 4.85 -11.00 41.57
C LYS A 212 3.40 -10.64 41.21
N PHE A 213 2.57 -10.67 42.24
CA PHE A 213 1.26 -10.07 42.28
C PHE A 213 1.31 -8.76 43.09
N ALA A 214 0.45 -7.81 42.75
CA ALA A 214 0.32 -6.55 43.48
C ALA A 214 -1.11 -6.04 43.38
N ALA A 215 -1.50 -5.16 44.29
CA ALA A 215 -2.72 -4.38 44.13
C ALA A 215 -2.58 -3.51 42.87
N VAL A 216 -3.42 -3.76 41.89
CA VAL A 216 -3.45 -3.00 40.64
C VAL A 216 -4.76 -2.24 40.57
N VAL A 217 -4.64 -0.93 40.34
CA VAL A 217 -5.78 -0.05 40.20
C VAL A 217 -5.77 0.58 38.81
N PRO A 218 -6.93 0.99 38.27
CA PRO A 218 -6.98 1.73 37.00
C PRO A 218 -6.06 2.93 37.03
N LEU A 219 -5.21 3.05 35.98
CA LEU A 219 -4.34 4.21 35.84
C LEU A 219 -5.13 5.48 35.50
N TYR A 220 -6.21 5.33 34.73
CA TYR A 220 -7.07 6.42 34.32
C TYR A 220 -8.52 6.15 34.70
N THR A 221 -9.19 7.20 35.14
CA THR A 221 -10.63 7.18 35.43
C THR A 221 -11.31 8.18 34.50
N LEU A 222 -12.39 7.74 33.83
CA LEU A 222 -13.20 8.60 32.97
C LEU A 222 -14.04 9.55 33.83
N GLN A 223 -14.03 10.84 33.49
CA GLN A 223 -14.82 11.85 34.15
C GLN A 223 -16.28 11.86 33.61
N GLU A 224 -17.17 12.59 34.28
CA GLU A 224 -18.61 12.66 33.94
C GLU A 224 -18.90 13.21 32.53
N ASP A 225 -17.97 13.98 31.94
CA ASP A 225 -18.08 14.50 30.57
C ASP A 225 -17.91 13.43 29.47
N GLY A 226 -17.47 12.22 29.84
CA GLY A 226 -17.25 11.11 28.91
C GLY A 226 -16.02 11.25 28.01
N GLU A 227 -15.22 12.30 28.15
CA GLU A 227 -14.05 12.58 27.32
C GLU A 227 -12.76 12.78 28.13
N THR A 228 -12.85 13.41 29.30
CA THR A 228 -11.72 13.74 30.16
C THR A 228 -11.28 12.53 30.98
N LEU A 229 -9.98 12.26 31.03
CA LEU A 229 -9.38 11.21 31.85
C LEU A 229 -8.66 11.82 33.06
N TYR A 230 -8.79 11.22 34.22
CA TYR A 230 -8.03 11.54 35.41
C TYR A 230 -6.95 10.48 35.65
N ASN A 231 -5.68 10.88 35.73
CA ASN A 231 -4.58 9.98 36.03
C ASN A 231 -4.47 9.77 37.54
N ASN A 232 -4.87 8.60 38.03
CA ASN A 232 -4.92 8.26 39.44
C ASN A 232 -3.52 8.23 40.08
N ARG A 233 -2.46 8.05 39.30
CA ARG A 233 -1.06 7.97 39.79
C ARG A 233 -0.43 9.36 39.93
N THR A 234 -0.59 10.24 38.91
CA THR A 234 0.05 11.56 38.88
C THR A 234 -0.90 12.67 39.34
N GLN A 235 -2.19 12.36 39.54
CA GLN A 235 -3.25 13.30 39.91
C GLN A 235 -3.44 14.42 38.88
N GLU A 236 -3.18 14.15 37.62
CA GLU A 236 -3.31 15.06 36.49
C GLU A 236 -4.60 14.80 35.73
N THR A 237 -5.22 15.88 35.27
CA THR A 237 -6.36 15.82 34.36
C THR A 237 -5.87 15.84 32.93
N LEU A 238 -6.30 14.87 32.09
CA LEU A 238 -5.95 14.77 30.69
C LEU A 238 -7.18 15.01 29.84
N ARG A 239 -7.02 15.89 28.83
CA ARG A 239 -8.06 16.12 27.83
C ARG A 239 -7.60 15.66 26.45
N PRO A 240 -8.56 15.26 25.57
CA PRO A 240 -8.22 14.97 24.19
C PRO A 240 -7.80 16.25 23.47
N ASN A 241 -6.56 16.31 23.01
CA ASN A 241 -6.09 17.38 22.16
C ASN A 241 -6.39 17.02 20.68
N MET A 242 -7.45 17.62 20.14
CA MET A 242 -7.93 17.35 18.77
C MET A 242 -7.03 17.96 17.67
N GLU A 243 -6.05 18.80 18.02
CA GLU A 243 -5.09 19.34 17.04
C GLU A 243 -4.00 18.32 16.71
N VAL A 244 -3.58 17.53 17.71
CA VAL A 244 -2.49 16.55 17.55
C VAL A 244 -2.95 15.10 17.61
N GLY A 245 -4.17 14.84 18.11
CA GLY A 245 -4.76 13.49 18.22
C GLY A 245 -4.16 12.66 19.36
N TYR A 246 -4.00 13.26 20.53
CA TYR A 246 -3.52 12.60 21.75
C TYR A 246 -4.27 13.08 22.98
N TYR A 247 -4.31 12.25 24.01
CA TYR A 247 -4.58 12.76 25.35
C TYR A 247 -3.35 13.53 25.88
N GLN A 248 -3.59 14.67 26.49
CA GLN A 248 -2.54 15.53 27.03
C GLN A 248 -2.99 16.16 28.35
N PRO A 249 -2.08 16.27 29.36
CA PRO A 249 -2.40 16.96 30.60
C PRO A 249 -2.79 18.42 30.35
N VAL A 250 -3.70 18.92 31.18
CA VAL A 250 -4.12 20.33 31.18
C VAL A 250 -3.84 20.96 32.52
N ASP A 251 -3.47 22.26 32.52
CA ASP A 251 -3.33 23.06 33.74
C ASP A 251 -4.69 23.54 34.28
N GLU A 252 -4.66 24.28 35.37
CA GLU A 252 -5.86 24.86 36.03
C GLU A 252 -6.65 25.81 35.12
N ASN A 253 -6.01 26.39 34.09
CA ASN A 253 -6.61 27.27 33.10
C ASN A 253 -7.16 26.49 31.87
N GLY A 254 -7.01 25.17 31.86
CA GLY A 254 -7.40 24.30 30.74
C GLY A 254 -6.45 24.33 29.53
N GLN A 255 -5.23 24.87 29.69
CA GLN A 255 -4.20 24.88 28.65
C GLN A 255 -3.48 23.53 28.64
N PHE A 256 -3.17 23.03 27.43
CA PHE A 256 -2.39 21.81 27.27
C PHE A 256 -0.95 22.02 27.73
N VAL A 257 -0.49 21.15 28.62
CA VAL A 257 0.87 21.18 29.20
C VAL A 257 1.52 19.81 29.14
N GLY A 258 2.86 19.76 29.24
CA GLY A 258 3.59 18.49 29.30
C GLY A 258 3.54 17.68 28.00
N SER A 259 3.86 16.39 28.14
CA SER A 259 3.94 15.47 27.00
C SER A 259 2.60 14.78 26.72
N THR A 260 2.40 14.44 25.44
CA THR A 260 1.23 13.68 24.99
C THR A 260 1.28 12.22 25.46
N VAL A 261 0.11 11.61 25.68
CA VAL A 261 -0.04 10.24 26.14
C VAL A 261 -0.39 9.30 24.99
N SER A 262 0.46 8.31 24.73
CA SER A 262 0.22 7.28 23.73
C SER A 262 -0.75 6.20 24.26
N PRO A 263 -1.60 5.57 23.41
CA PRO A 263 -1.68 5.71 21.96
C PRO A 263 -2.39 6.98 21.53
N GLY A 264 -2.00 7.51 20.37
CA GLY A 264 -2.73 8.58 19.72
C GLY A 264 -3.93 8.08 18.93
N PHE A 265 -4.79 9.00 18.51
CA PHE A 265 -5.98 8.75 17.70
C PHE A 265 -6.01 9.63 16.45
N VAL A 266 -6.77 9.19 15.46
CA VAL A 266 -6.92 9.91 14.18
C VAL A 266 -7.81 11.13 14.37
N VAL A 267 -7.31 12.28 13.90
CA VAL A 267 -8.05 13.54 13.84
C VAL A 267 -7.92 14.17 12.46
N ASN A 268 -8.91 14.98 12.10
CA ASN A 268 -8.85 15.78 10.88
C ASN A 268 -8.03 17.04 11.17
N ILE A 269 -6.92 17.22 10.44
CA ILE A 269 -6.00 18.35 10.54
C ILE A 269 -6.12 19.30 9.34
N GLY A 270 -7.19 19.19 8.54
CA GLY A 270 -7.42 20.02 7.38
C GLY A 270 -6.31 19.90 6.34
N THR A 271 -5.83 21.02 5.82
CA THR A 271 -4.80 21.07 4.77
C THR A 271 -3.36 21.02 5.28
N HIS A 272 -3.15 20.75 6.58
CA HIS A 272 -1.84 20.82 7.20
C HIS A 272 -0.76 19.98 6.50
N ASN A 273 -1.08 18.75 6.08
CA ASN A 273 -0.13 17.92 5.34
C ASN A 273 0.26 18.52 3.98
N PHE A 274 -0.68 19.13 3.27
CA PHE A 274 -0.37 19.85 2.03
C PHE A 274 0.47 21.09 2.28
N GLU A 275 0.22 21.80 3.39
CA GLU A 275 1.02 22.97 3.80
C GLU A 275 2.44 22.57 4.15
N ARG A 276 2.66 21.44 4.83
CA ARG A 276 4.00 20.90 5.11
C ARG A 276 4.81 20.70 3.84
N VAL A 277 4.21 20.19 2.76
CA VAL A 277 4.91 19.99 1.46
C VAL A 277 5.46 21.32 0.91
N TRP A 278 4.80 22.45 1.19
CA TRP A 278 5.19 23.77 0.64
C TRP A 278 5.89 24.69 1.62
N LYS A 279 5.72 24.51 2.93
CA LYS A 279 6.27 25.38 3.97
C LYS A 279 7.51 24.80 4.65
N ASP A 280 7.64 23.47 4.73
CA ASP A 280 8.81 22.81 5.30
C ASP A 280 9.88 22.64 4.21
N ASP A 281 10.97 23.40 4.30
CA ASP A 281 12.05 23.36 3.31
C ASP A 281 12.71 21.97 3.23
N GLY A 282 12.75 21.22 4.34
CA GLY A 282 13.24 19.83 4.37
C GLY A 282 12.34 18.82 3.63
N ILE A 283 11.12 19.22 3.25
CA ILE A 283 10.20 18.44 2.41
C ILE A 283 10.10 19.05 1.01
N LYS A 284 9.93 20.38 0.92
CA LYS A 284 9.72 21.14 -0.32
C LYS A 284 10.88 21.01 -1.29
N GLU A 285 12.12 21.21 -0.84
CA GLU A 285 13.29 21.15 -1.72
C GLU A 285 13.48 19.73 -2.31
N PRO A 286 13.45 18.64 -1.51
CA PRO A 286 13.46 17.29 -2.05
C PRO A 286 12.28 17.01 -2.98
N PHE A 287 11.07 17.41 -2.63
CA PHE A 287 9.88 17.20 -3.44
C PHE A 287 10.03 17.82 -4.83
N ILE A 288 10.46 19.08 -4.92
CA ILE A 288 10.66 19.76 -6.21
C ILE A 288 11.77 19.10 -7.02
N SER A 289 12.90 18.77 -6.38
CA SER A 289 14.03 18.09 -7.03
C SER A 289 13.62 16.73 -7.61
N ILE A 290 12.90 15.93 -6.81
CA ILE A 290 12.40 14.61 -7.20
C ILE A 290 11.32 14.75 -8.29
N PHE A 291 10.45 15.75 -8.20
CA PHE A 291 9.44 16.02 -9.23
C PHE A 291 10.09 16.29 -10.61
N ILE A 292 11.07 17.22 -10.64
CA ILE A 292 11.80 17.53 -11.87
C ILE A 292 12.51 16.28 -12.40
N TRP A 293 13.18 15.54 -11.50
CA TRP A 293 13.85 14.30 -11.88
C TRP A 293 12.87 13.25 -12.43
N THR A 294 11.69 13.09 -11.83
CA THR A 294 10.65 12.15 -12.30
C THR A 294 10.22 12.47 -13.73
N ILE A 295 10.04 13.76 -14.06
CA ILE A 295 9.73 14.20 -15.43
C ILE A 295 10.89 13.90 -16.39
N VAL A 296 12.11 14.30 -16.01
CA VAL A 296 13.32 14.10 -16.82
C VAL A 296 13.57 12.61 -17.07
N PHE A 297 13.51 11.80 -16.02
CA PHE A 297 13.69 10.35 -16.12
C PHE A 297 12.66 9.72 -17.07
N SER A 298 11.38 10.06 -16.90
CA SER A 298 10.31 9.49 -17.73
C SER A 298 10.46 9.90 -19.21
N ALA A 299 10.76 11.18 -19.46
CA ALA A 299 10.96 11.69 -20.81
C ALA A 299 12.21 11.07 -21.49
N LEU A 300 13.36 11.06 -20.79
CA LEU A 300 14.59 10.48 -21.33
C LEU A 300 14.45 8.97 -21.59
N THR A 301 13.78 8.23 -20.70
CA THR A 301 13.52 6.80 -20.91
C THR A 301 12.70 6.58 -22.18
N VAL A 302 11.62 7.34 -22.38
CA VAL A 302 10.78 7.23 -23.59
C VAL A 302 11.60 7.54 -24.85
N VAL A 303 12.39 8.60 -24.83
CA VAL A 303 13.25 8.97 -25.96
C VAL A 303 14.31 7.90 -26.24
N CYS A 304 15.04 7.44 -25.22
CA CYS A 304 16.08 6.42 -25.39
C CYS A 304 15.51 5.09 -25.89
N THR A 305 14.40 4.62 -25.30
CA THR A 305 13.76 3.37 -25.72
C THR A 305 13.18 3.47 -27.13
N LEU A 306 12.60 4.63 -27.51
CA LEU A 306 12.10 4.88 -28.85
C LEU A 306 13.25 4.89 -29.88
N VAL A 307 14.32 5.64 -29.62
CA VAL A 307 15.46 5.75 -30.55
C VAL A 307 16.11 4.39 -30.77
N ILE A 308 16.44 3.68 -29.68
CA ILE A 308 17.03 2.34 -29.77
C ILE A 308 16.06 1.36 -30.42
N GLY A 309 14.79 1.37 -30.00
CA GLY A 309 13.76 0.49 -30.54
C GLY A 309 13.55 0.71 -32.05
N LEU A 310 13.52 1.97 -32.49
CA LEU A 310 13.34 2.31 -33.91
C LEU A 310 14.57 1.92 -34.78
N VAL A 311 15.79 2.21 -34.29
CA VAL A 311 17.01 1.79 -34.98
C VAL A 311 17.06 0.27 -35.13
N LEU A 312 16.81 -0.46 -34.03
CA LEU A 312 16.83 -1.92 -34.09
C LEU A 312 15.68 -2.47 -34.94
N ALA A 313 14.49 -1.89 -34.89
CA ALA A 313 13.37 -2.27 -35.75
C ALA A 313 13.70 -2.11 -37.23
N SER A 314 14.34 -1.00 -37.60
CA SER A 314 14.78 -0.73 -38.97
C SER A 314 15.85 -1.75 -39.44
N VAL A 315 16.83 -2.05 -38.59
CA VAL A 315 17.87 -3.05 -38.89
C VAL A 315 17.30 -4.45 -39.08
N VAL A 316 16.44 -4.91 -38.17
CA VAL A 316 15.88 -6.29 -38.24
C VAL A 316 14.81 -6.46 -39.32
N GLN A 317 14.33 -5.36 -39.91
CA GLN A 317 13.42 -5.40 -41.05
C GLN A 317 14.17 -5.30 -42.40
N TRP A 318 15.42 -4.90 -42.38
CA TRP A 318 16.21 -4.76 -43.59
C TRP A 318 16.32 -6.11 -44.33
N GLU A 319 15.88 -6.16 -45.58
CA GLU A 319 15.76 -7.41 -46.36
C GLU A 319 17.10 -8.08 -46.64
N ALA A 320 18.17 -7.31 -46.80
CA ALA A 320 19.52 -7.84 -47.03
C ALA A 320 20.14 -8.50 -45.78
N LEU A 321 19.54 -8.29 -44.57
CA LEU A 321 20.05 -8.89 -43.33
C LEU A 321 19.74 -10.39 -43.28
N LYS A 322 20.77 -11.23 -43.45
CA LYS A 322 20.67 -12.69 -43.33
C LYS A 322 20.44 -13.05 -41.86
N GLY A 323 19.52 -13.98 -41.59
CA GLY A 323 19.24 -14.44 -40.23
C GLY A 323 18.39 -13.48 -39.39
N ARG A 324 17.67 -12.54 -39.98
CA ARG A 324 16.85 -11.50 -39.31
C ARG A 324 15.90 -12.06 -38.25
N SER A 325 15.38 -13.27 -38.43
CA SER A 325 14.49 -13.91 -37.46
C SER A 325 15.19 -14.26 -36.13
N ILE A 326 16.48 -14.66 -36.21
CA ILE A 326 17.32 -14.97 -35.05
C ILE A 326 17.61 -13.68 -34.27
N TYR A 327 18.06 -12.63 -34.98
CA TYR A 327 18.31 -11.32 -34.33
C TYR A 327 17.07 -10.77 -33.67
N ARG A 328 15.90 -10.87 -34.33
CA ARG A 328 14.62 -10.45 -33.75
C ARG A 328 14.30 -11.21 -32.46
N LEU A 329 14.49 -12.53 -32.48
CA LEU A 329 14.25 -13.37 -31.30
C LEU A 329 15.19 -12.98 -30.14
N LEU A 330 16.49 -12.80 -30.42
CA LEU A 330 17.49 -12.42 -29.40
C LEU A 330 17.22 -11.04 -28.82
N LEU A 331 16.82 -10.06 -29.64
CA LEU A 331 16.52 -8.71 -29.18
C LEU A 331 15.22 -8.60 -28.36
N ILE A 332 14.30 -9.54 -28.53
CA ILE A 332 13.07 -9.62 -27.71
C ILE A 332 13.32 -10.38 -26.39
N LEU A 333 14.40 -11.17 -26.31
CA LEU A 333 14.68 -12.01 -25.14
C LEU A 333 14.70 -11.25 -23.80
N PRO A 334 15.21 -10.01 -23.68
CA PRO A 334 15.16 -9.25 -22.44
C PRO A 334 13.73 -9.07 -21.90
N TYR A 335 12.74 -8.97 -22.79
CA TYR A 335 11.34 -8.81 -22.42
C TYR A 335 10.69 -10.11 -21.90
N ALA A 336 11.28 -11.26 -22.20
CA ALA A 336 10.80 -12.56 -21.70
C ALA A 336 11.23 -12.85 -20.26
N VAL A 337 12.24 -12.13 -19.74
CA VAL A 337 12.72 -12.27 -18.36
C VAL A 337 11.90 -11.34 -17.44
N PRO A 338 11.39 -11.83 -16.30
CA PRO A 338 10.70 -10.95 -15.36
C PRO A 338 11.57 -9.76 -14.96
N ALA A 339 11.03 -8.54 -15.07
CA ALA A 339 11.78 -7.30 -14.90
C ALA A 339 12.52 -7.23 -13.57
N PHE A 340 11.90 -7.69 -12.45
CA PHE A 340 12.53 -7.65 -11.13
C PHE A 340 13.82 -8.50 -11.06
N ILE A 341 13.88 -9.64 -11.77
CA ILE A 341 15.09 -10.48 -11.84
C ILE A 341 16.20 -9.73 -12.58
N SER A 342 15.87 -9.15 -13.73
CA SER A 342 16.83 -8.37 -14.52
C SER A 342 17.37 -7.18 -13.71
N ILE A 343 16.53 -6.45 -12.99
CA ILE A 343 16.94 -5.33 -12.15
C ILE A 343 17.95 -5.76 -11.09
N LEU A 344 17.69 -6.88 -10.39
CA LEU A 344 18.60 -7.40 -9.37
C LEU A 344 19.94 -7.88 -9.96
N ILE A 345 19.91 -8.48 -11.14
CA ILE A 345 21.14 -8.84 -11.88
C ILE A 345 21.93 -7.57 -12.20
N PHE A 346 21.29 -6.54 -12.77
CA PHE A 346 21.96 -5.27 -13.04
C PHE A 346 22.52 -4.61 -11.78
N LYS A 347 21.80 -4.67 -10.66
CA LYS A 347 22.33 -4.19 -9.37
C LYS A 347 23.66 -4.85 -9.02
N GLY A 348 23.80 -6.15 -9.26
CA GLY A 348 25.06 -6.88 -9.12
C GLY A 348 26.12 -6.44 -10.11
N LEU A 349 25.77 -6.37 -11.41
CA LEU A 349 26.69 -5.98 -12.49
C LEU A 349 27.27 -4.56 -12.30
N PHE A 350 26.48 -3.62 -11.75
CA PHE A 350 26.89 -2.25 -11.45
C PHE A 350 27.55 -2.10 -10.07
N ASN A 351 27.76 -3.19 -9.33
CA ASN A 351 28.42 -3.10 -8.03
C ASN A 351 29.80 -2.42 -8.18
N GLN A 352 30.10 -1.44 -7.32
CA GLN A 352 31.29 -0.61 -7.46
C GLN A 352 32.59 -1.40 -7.30
N SER A 353 32.62 -2.38 -6.38
CA SER A 353 33.84 -3.12 -6.04
C SER A 353 34.00 -4.44 -6.80
N PHE A 354 32.91 -5.11 -7.11
CA PHE A 354 32.91 -6.48 -7.64
C PHE A 354 32.12 -6.62 -8.95
N GLY A 355 31.45 -5.55 -9.42
CA GLY A 355 30.62 -5.61 -10.61
C GLY A 355 31.43 -5.66 -11.90
N GLU A 356 31.01 -6.49 -12.82
CA GLU A 356 31.65 -6.72 -14.10
C GLU A 356 31.75 -5.44 -14.95
N ILE A 357 30.81 -4.52 -14.81
CA ILE A 357 30.81 -3.25 -15.54
C ILE A 357 32.03 -2.42 -15.14
N ASN A 358 32.30 -2.25 -13.84
CA ASN A 358 33.48 -1.51 -13.39
C ASN A 358 34.77 -2.26 -13.69
N MET A 359 34.78 -3.59 -13.68
CA MET A 359 35.94 -4.38 -14.08
C MET A 359 36.29 -4.14 -15.56
N LEU A 360 35.28 -4.12 -16.43
CA LEU A 360 35.48 -3.83 -17.87
C LEU A 360 35.89 -2.37 -18.10
N LEU A 361 35.23 -1.41 -17.46
CA LEU A 361 35.56 0.01 -17.60
C LEU A 361 36.96 0.34 -17.06
N GLY A 362 37.32 -0.28 -15.92
CA GLY A 362 38.66 -0.17 -15.35
C GLY A 362 39.73 -0.77 -16.24
N GLY A 363 39.48 -1.95 -16.82
CA GLY A 363 40.42 -2.62 -17.72
C GLY A 363 40.59 -1.92 -19.08
N LEU A 364 39.54 -1.33 -19.65
CA LEU A 364 39.57 -0.71 -20.99
C LEU A 364 39.91 0.78 -20.92
N PHE A 365 39.40 1.50 -19.92
CA PHE A 365 39.46 2.97 -19.88
C PHE A 365 40.13 3.51 -18.61
N GLY A 366 40.45 2.66 -17.63
CA GLY A 366 41.02 3.08 -16.35
C GLY A 366 40.06 3.85 -15.44
N ILE A 367 38.74 3.70 -15.63
CA ILE A 367 37.71 4.39 -14.86
C ILE A 367 36.85 3.42 -14.04
N SER A 368 36.42 3.87 -12.87
CA SER A 368 35.54 3.09 -11.98
C SER A 368 34.44 4.00 -11.39
N PRO A 369 33.36 4.22 -12.15
CA PRO A 369 32.27 5.09 -11.72
C PRO A 369 31.61 4.63 -10.42
N ALA A 370 31.21 5.59 -9.57
CA ALA A 370 30.56 5.36 -8.29
C ALA A 370 29.04 5.28 -8.46
N TRP A 371 28.55 4.22 -9.08
CA TRP A 371 27.16 4.05 -9.52
C TRP A 371 26.10 4.22 -8.44
N PHE A 372 26.42 3.93 -7.18
CA PHE A 372 25.43 4.01 -6.06
C PHE A 372 25.67 5.17 -5.11
N SER A 373 26.83 5.84 -5.17
CA SER A 373 27.19 6.92 -4.24
C SER A 373 27.28 8.30 -4.92
N ASP A 374 27.45 8.37 -6.23
CA ASP A 374 27.38 9.63 -6.98
C ASP A 374 25.98 9.82 -7.58
N PRO A 375 25.30 10.96 -7.32
CA PRO A 375 23.94 11.20 -7.81
C PRO A 375 23.80 11.16 -9.33
N PHE A 376 24.79 11.67 -10.07
CA PHE A 376 24.74 11.68 -11.53
C PHE A 376 24.96 10.29 -12.11
N MET A 377 25.92 9.52 -11.57
CA MET A 377 26.16 8.15 -11.99
C MET A 377 24.98 7.25 -11.66
N ALA A 378 24.35 7.41 -10.49
CA ALA A 378 23.16 6.65 -10.11
C ALA A 378 21.98 6.92 -11.06
N LYS A 379 21.74 8.18 -11.42
CA LYS A 379 20.71 8.55 -12.41
C LYS A 379 21.00 7.97 -13.79
N THR A 380 22.26 8.00 -14.20
CA THR A 380 22.71 7.42 -15.49
C THR A 380 22.51 5.91 -15.51
N MET A 381 22.89 5.21 -14.44
CA MET A 381 22.68 3.77 -14.28
C MET A 381 21.21 3.39 -14.41
N ILE A 382 20.32 4.11 -13.74
CA ILE A 382 18.86 3.84 -13.80
C ILE A 382 18.35 4.01 -15.23
N LEU A 383 18.78 5.05 -15.95
CA LEU A 383 18.40 5.28 -17.34
C LEU A 383 18.89 4.14 -18.26
N ILE A 384 20.12 3.67 -18.08
CA ILE A 384 20.69 2.55 -18.83
C ILE A 384 19.85 1.29 -18.61
N VAL A 385 19.62 0.93 -17.34
CA VAL A 385 18.87 -0.28 -16.98
C VAL A 385 17.44 -0.21 -17.49
N ASN A 386 16.76 0.93 -17.29
CA ASN A 386 15.38 1.09 -17.74
C ASN A 386 15.25 1.10 -19.27
N THR A 387 16.22 1.67 -19.96
CA THR A 387 16.27 1.64 -21.42
C THR A 387 16.45 0.21 -21.92
N TRP A 388 17.33 -0.56 -21.29
CA TRP A 388 17.52 -1.98 -21.62
C TRP A 388 16.26 -2.82 -21.40
N LEU A 389 15.51 -2.54 -20.35
CA LEU A 389 14.23 -3.22 -20.07
C LEU A 389 13.11 -2.81 -21.06
N GLY A 390 13.13 -1.56 -21.52
CA GLY A 390 12.01 -0.97 -22.29
C GLY A 390 12.18 -1.01 -23.81
N PHE A 391 13.42 -1.08 -24.35
CA PHE A 391 13.64 -1.00 -25.81
C PHE A 391 12.95 -2.13 -26.60
N PRO A 392 12.82 -3.40 -26.10
CA PRO A 392 12.20 -4.45 -26.91
C PRO A 392 10.74 -4.18 -27.21
N TYR A 393 10.00 -3.59 -26.25
CA TYR A 393 8.62 -3.17 -26.44
C TYR A 393 8.51 -2.10 -27.54
N MET A 394 9.33 -1.06 -27.47
CA MET A 394 9.37 -0.01 -28.50
C MET A 394 9.80 -0.56 -29.87
N MET A 395 10.75 -1.48 -29.91
CA MET A 395 11.16 -2.16 -31.13
C MET A 395 9.99 -2.90 -31.79
N ILE A 396 9.21 -3.67 -31.02
CA ILE A 396 8.05 -4.40 -31.56
C ILE A 396 7.01 -3.44 -32.12
N LEU A 397 6.71 -2.35 -31.40
CA LEU A 397 5.78 -1.31 -31.86
C LEU A 397 6.26 -0.66 -33.17
N CYS A 398 7.53 -0.25 -33.21
CA CYS A 398 8.14 0.35 -34.39
C CYS A 398 8.14 -0.61 -35.59
N MET A 399 8.44 -1.91 -35.36
CA MET A 399 8.36 -2.92 -36.42
C MET A 399 6.98 -3.05 -37.04
N GLY A 400 5.92 -2.98 -36.20
CA GLY A 400 4.55 -3.00 -36.69
C GLY A 400 4.19 -1.78 -37.54
N LEU A 401 4.58 -0.59 -37.09
CA LEU A 401 4.30 0.66 -37.77
C LEU A 401 5.13 0.86 -39.03
N LEU A 402 6.41 0.47 -39.03
CA LEU A 402 7.25 0.52 -40.24
C LEU A 402 6.64 -0.31 -41.39
N LYS A 403 6.06 -1.48 -41.06
CA LYS A 403 5.39 -2.31 -42.09
C LYS A 403 4.07 -1.74 -42.59
N ALA A 404 3.47 -0.81 -41.86
CA ALA A 404 2.22 -0.18 -42.28
C ALA A 404 2.46 1.00 -43.24
N ILE A 405 3.71 1.43 -43.44
CA ILE A 405 4.07 2.48 -44.42
C ILE A 405 4.10 1.80 -45.78
N PRO A 406 3.33 2.29 -46.79
CA PRO A 406 3.37 1.74 -48.16
C PRO A 406 4.74 1.90 -48.80
N ASP A 407 5.24 0.83 -49.42
CA ASP A 407 6.54 0.82 -50.09
C ASP A 407 6.58 1.80 -51.27
N ASP A 408 5.44 2.05 -51.94
CA ASP A 408 5.29 3.02 -53.05
C ASP A 408 5.82 4.42 -52.68
N LEU A 409 5.72 4.82 -51.42
CA LEU A 409 6.25 6.11 -50.94
C LEU A 409 7.78 6.16 -51.01
N TYR A 410 8.44 5.05 -50.69
CA TYR A 410 9.91 4.96 -50.78
C TYR A 410 10.38 4.84 -52.23
N GLU A 411 9.63 4.13 -53.09
CA GLU A 411 9.90 4.05 -54.50
C GLU A 411 9.79 5.42 -55.19
N ALA A 412 8.69 6.15 -54.92
CA ALA A 412 8.50 7.50 -55.43
C ALA A 412 9.63 8.45 -54.98
N SER A 413 9.98 8.40 -53.70
CA SER A 413 11.07 9.23 -53.15
C SER A 413 12.45 8.91 -53.75
N ALA A 414 12.68 7.64 -54.09
CA ALA A 414 13.92 7.21 -54.75
C ALA A 414 14.02 7.79 -56.16
N ILE A 415 12.90 7.90 -56.90
CA ILE A 415 12.84 8.57 -58.22
C ILE A 415 13.17 10.05 -58.07
N ASP A 416 12.73 10.71 -56.98
CA ASP A 416 13.04 12.11 -56.66
C ASP A 416 14.47 12.31 -56.12
N GLY A 417 15.28 11.24 -56.01
CA GLY A 417 16.65 11.27 -55.52
C GLY A 417 16.80 11.46 -54.02
N ALA A 418 15.79 11.11 -53.22
CA ALA A 418 15.88 11.20 -51.77
C ALA A 418 16.85 10.16 -51.21
N ASN A 419 17.70 10.59 -50.28
CA ASN A 419 18.59 9.71 -49.54
C ASN A 419 17.89 9.13 -48.28
N PHE A 420 18.55 8.19 -47.60
CA PHE A 420 18.03 7.54 -46.40
C PHE A 420 17.60 8.54 -45.31
N ILE A 421 18.39 9.59 -45.05
CA ILE A 421 18.08 10.60 -44.05
C ILE A 421 16.82 11.39 -44.42
N THR A 422 16.66 11.75 -45.69
CA THR A 422 15.49 12.44 -46.24
C THR A 422 14.25 11.57 -46.10
N ASN A 423 14.32 10.29 -46.46
CA ASN A 423 13.23 9.33 -46.28
C ASN A 423 12.84 9.16 -44.81
N PHE A 424 13.84 9.01 -43.95
CA PHE A 424 13.61 8.86 -42.51
C PHE A 424 12.92 10.10 -41.92
N THR A 425 13.42 11.30 -42.22
CA THR A 425 12.91 12.53 -41.59
C THR A 425 11.62 13.04 -42.21
N ARG A 426 11.37 12.83 -43.50
CA ARG A 426 10.21 13.38 -44.21
C ARG A 426 9.08 12.36 -44.43
N ILE A 427 9.36 11.06 -44.42
CA ILE A 427 8.35 10.01 -44.64
C ILE A 427 8.17 9.19 -43.36
N THR A 428 9.23 8.47 -42.95
CA THR A 428 9.15 7.47 -41.87
C THR A 428 8.72 8.09 -40.55
N MET A 429 9.48 9.09 -40.07
CA MET A 429 9.19 9.70 -38.75
C MET A 429 7.82 10.37 -38.67
N PRO A 430 7.37 11.22 -39.61
CA PRO A 430 6.06 11.85 -39.54
C PRO A 430 4.91 10.84 -39.57
N MET A 431 5.03 9.79 -40.40
CA MET A 431 4.00 8.76 -40.50
C MET A 431 3.92 7.87 -39.24
N MET A 432 5.06 7.62 -38.58
CA MET A 432 5.10 6.84 -37.34
C MET A 432 4.71 7.63 -36.11
N LEU A 433 5.07 8.91 -36.01
CA LEU A 433 4.84 9.71 -34.79
C LEU A 433 3.35 9.86 -34.48
N LYS A 434 2.49 10.06 -35.49
CA LYS A 434 1.05 10.18 -35.26
C LYS A 434 0.44 8.99 -34.50
N PRO A 435 0.58 7.73 -34.98
CA PRO A 435 0.06 6.56 -34.26
C PRO A 435 0.84 6.22 -32.98
N LEU A 436 2.13 6.62 -32.89
CA LEU A 436 2.95 6.39 -31.69
C LEU A 436 2.64 7.35 -30.54
N THR A 437 2.18 8.57 -30.80
CA THR A 437 1.97 9.62 -29.79
C THR A 437 1.17 9.12 -28.58
N PRO A 438 0.01 8.47 -28.71
CA PRO A 438 -0.73 7.95 -27.54
C PRO A 438 0.07 6.93 -26.75
N LEU A 439 0.83 6.08 -27.42
CA LEU A 439 1.67 5.03 -26.81
C LEU A 439 2.88 5.61 -26.08
N LEU A 440 3.50 6.66 -26.65
CA LEU A 440 4.62 7.37 -26.01
C LEU A 440 4.18 8.06 -24.73
N ILE A 441 2.99 8.68 -24.75
CA ILE A 441 2.44 9.33 -23.55
C ILE A 441 2.05 8.28 -22.48
N ALA A 442 1.49 7.15 -22.90
CA ALA A 442 1.24 6.03 -21.98
C ALA A 442 2.54 5.48 -21.38
N SER A 443 3.60 5.35 -22.20
CA SER A 443 4.92 4.95 -21.74
C SER A 443 5.54 5.96 -20.77
N PHE A 444 5.36 7.27 -21.03
CA PHE A 444 5.77 8.32 -20.09
C PHE A 444 5.09 8.15 -18.74
N ALA A 445 3.75 8.00 -18.72
CA ALA A 445 2.99 7.81 -17.49
C ALA A 445 3.39 6.53 -16.73
N PHE A 446 3.69 5.45 -17.45
CA PHE A 446 4.22 4.21 -16.87
C PHE A 446 5.56 4.44 -16.18
N ASN A 447 6.50 5.11 -16.84
CA ASN A 447 7.82 5.41 -16.27
C ASN A 447 7.74 6.42 -15.12
N PHE A 448 6.79 7.37 -15.17
CA PHE A 448 6.55 8.33 -14.09
C PHE A 448 6.21 7.64 -12.76
N ASN A 449 5.56 6.48 -12.82
CA ASN A 449 5.16 5.66 -11.67
C ASN A 449 6.00 4.38 -11.51
N ASN A 450 7.22 4.33 -12.02
CA ASN A 450 8.06 3.13 -12.01
C ASN A 450 8.73 2.90 -10.65
N PHE A 451 7.91 2.52 -9.66
CA PHE A 451 8.36 2.21 -8.30
C PHE A 451 9.35 1.06 -8.24
N VAL A 452 9.03 -0.06 -8.92
CA VAL A 452 9.77 -1.33 -8.80
C VAL A 452 11.24 -1.17 -9.20
N LEU A 453 11.51 -0.44 -10.29
CA LEU A 453 12.88 -0.19 -10.75
C LEU A 453 13.69 0.54 -9.67
N ILE A 454 13.16 1.63 -9.15
CA ILE A 454 13.86 2.45 -8.16
C ILE A 454 14.08 1.67 -6.87
N GLN A 455 13.02 1.04 -6.34
CA GLN A 455 13.09 0.33 -5.08
C GLN A 455 14.10 -0.84 -5.11
N LEU A 456 14.13 -1.60 -6.19
CA LEU A 456 15.01 -2.76 -6.31
C LEU A 456 16.45 -2.39 -6.70
N LEU A 457 16.65 -1.38 -7.57
CA LEU A 457 17.97 -1.04 -8.06
C LEU A 457 18.76 -0.19 -7.07
N THR A 458 18.19 0.94 -6.61
CA THR A 458 18.90 1.94 -5.79
C THR A 458 18.27 2.18 -4.42
N GLY A 459 17.01 1.77 -4.20
CA GLY A 459 16.24 2.15 -3.01
C GLY A 459 16.06 3.67 -2.88
N GLY A 460 16.08 4.41 -4.01
CA GLY A 460 16.03 5.88 -4.03
C GLY A 460 17.40 6.55 -3.84
N GLY A 461 18.42 5.83 -3.37
CA GLY A 461 19.74 6.40 -3.07
C GLY A 461 20.53 6.92 -4.27
N PRO A 462 21.61 7.70 -4.02
CA PRO A 462 22.11 8.14 -2.73
C PRO A 462 21.16 9.11 -2.02
N ASN A 463 21.16 9.08 -0.68
CA ASN A 463 20.26 9.90 0.13
C ASN A 463 20.65 11.39 0.08
N MET A 464 19.62 12.25 0.10
CA MET A 464 19.77 13.70 0.30
C MET A 464 20.04 13.98 1.77
N ILE A 465 20.83 15.03 2.04
CA ILE A 465 21.20 15.45 3.40
C ILE A 465 20.35 16.65 3.78
N GLY A 466 19.95 16.74 5.07
CA GLY A 466 19.18 17.88 5.58
C GLY A 466 17.68 17.83 5.27
N THR A 467 17.16 16.66 4.97
CA THR A 467 15.74 16.46 4.68
C THR A 467 14.97 16.10 5.95
N SER A 468 13.73 16.59 6.08
CA SER A 468 12.82 16.25 7.19
C SER A 468 12.27 14.84 7.07
N GLU A 469 12.08 14.36 5.84
CA GLU A 469 11.64 13.00 5.51
C GLU A 469 12.68 12.30 4.62
N PRO A 470 12.74 10.96 4.62
CA PRO A 470 13.69 10.21 3.79
C PRO A 470 13.52 10.52 2.31
N ALA A 471 14.57 11.04 1.68
CA ALA A 471 14.61 11.39 0.27
C ALA A 471 15.96 11.03 -0.35
N GLY A 472 15.97 10.65 -1.62
CA GLY A 472 17.19 10.34 -2.36
C GLY A 472 17.19 10.93 -3.76
N TYR A 473 18.40 11.06 -4.31
CA TYR A 473 18.60 11.69 -5.62
C TYR A 473 18.04 10.89 -6.80
N THR A 474 17.78 9.61 -6.62
CA THR A 474 17.18 8.75 -7.65
C THR A 474 15.72 8.41 -7.39
N ASP A 475 15.16 8.91 -6.29
CA ASP A 475 13.73 8.75 -6.03
C ASP A 475 12.90 9.33 -7.17
N LEU A 476 11.84 8.63 -7.52
CA LEU A 476 10.70 9.18 -8.23
C LEU A 476 9.64 9.59 -7.21
N LEU A 477 8.67 10.39 -7.60
CA LEU A 477 7.61 10.81 -6.67
C LEU A 477 6.92 9.62 -5.98
N VAL A 478 6.71 8.51 -6.69
CA VAL A 478 6.09 7.30 -6.15
C VAL A 478 6.96 6.60 -5.10
N SER A 479 8.28 6.51 -5.32
CA SER A 479 9.19 5.90 -4.34
C SER A 479 9.44 6.82 -3.15
N TYR A 480 9.49 8.13 -3.35
CA TYR A 480 9.54 9.13 -2.29
C TYR A 480 8.32 9.04 -1.37
N THR A 481 7.10 8.97 -1.95
CA THR A 481 5.87 8.75 -1.19
C THR A 481 5.93 7.47 -0.35
N TYR A 482 6.44 6.38 -0.92
CA TYR A 482 6.63 5.13 -0.20
C TYR A 482 7.60 5.29 0.98
N ARG A 483 8.71 6.02 0.80
CA ARG A 483 9.69 6.23 1.87
C ARG A 483 9.12 7.08 3.02
N ILE A 484 8.33 8.12 2.73
CA ILE A 484 7.60 8.88 3.75
C ILE A 484 6.64 7.96 4.51
N ALA A 485 5.90 7.10 3.79
CA ALA A 485 4.92 6.21 4.39
C ALA A 485 5.54 5.12 5.28
N PHE A 486 6.75 4.62 4.97
CA PHE A 486 7.27 3.39 5.59
C PHE A 486 8.67 3.51 6.19
N GLU A 487 9.48 4.50 5.80
CA GLU A 487 10.89 4.63 6.19
C GLU A 487 11.18 5.88 7.05
N GLY A 488 10.17 6.72 7.35
CA GLY A 488 10.33 7.97 8.10
C GLY A 488 10.91 7.75 9.50
N ALA A 489 11.91 8.54 9.88
CA ALA A 489 12.59 8.45 11.19
C ALA A 489 11.68 8.83 12.37
N GLY A 490 10.66 9.68 12.14
CA GLY A 490 9.64 10.06 13.13
C GLY A 490 8.53 9.02 13.33
N GLY A 491 8.55 7.93 12.59
CA GLY A 491 7.48 6.95 12.42
C GLY A 491 6.81 7.10 11.05
N GLN A 492 6.07 6.10 10.67
CA GLN A 492 5.36 6.07 9.38
C GLN A 492 4.30 7.18 9.32
N ASP A 493 4.47 8.15 8.42
CA ASP A 493 3.55 9.28 8.23
C ASP A 493 2.66 9.06 6.99
N PHE A 494 1.58 8.31 7.18
CA PHE A 494 0.65 7.99 6.10
C PHE A 494 -0.17 9.20 5.64
N GLY A 495 -0.44 10.17 6.54
CA GLY A 495 -1.16 11.40 6.22
C GLY A 495 -0.39 12.26 5.21
N LEU A 496 0.89 12.52 5.50
CA LEU A 496 1.77 13.26 4.59
C LEU A 496 1.99 12.50 3.27
N ALA A 497 2.27 11.19 3.34
CA ALA A 497 2.41 10.36 2.14
C ALA A 497 1.15 10.40 1.27
N SER A 498 -0.04 10.38 1.88
CA SER A 498 -1.32 10.50 1.18
C SER A 498 -1.52 11.87 0.55
N ALA A 499 -1.04 12.95 1.17
CA ALA A 499 -1.06 14.29 0.58
C ALA A 499 -0.15 14.36 -0.67
N VAL A 500 1.07 13.82 -0.59
CA VAL A 500 1.99 13.71 -1.74
C VAL A 500 1.38 12.83 -2.84
N ALA A 501 0.81 11.67 -2.50
CA ALA A 501 0.12 10.80 -3.46
C ALA A 501 -1.05 11.50 -4.14
N THR A 502 -1.82 12.32 -3.42
CA THR A 502 -2.92 13.11 -3.99
C THR A 502 -2.40 14.14 -4.99
N LEU A 503 -1.29 14.83 -4.69
CA LEU A 503 -0.66 15.76 -5.63
C LEU A 503 -0.17 15.02 -6.89
N ILE A 504 0.44 13.85 -6.74
CA ILE A 504 0.86 13.01 -7.88
C ILE A 504 -0.35 12.62 -8.73
N PHE A 505 -1.44 12.19 -8.11
CA PHE A 505 -2.68 11.84 -8.82
C PHE A 505 -3.23 13.01 -9.65
N LEU A 506 -3.24 14.22 -9.08
CA LEU A 506 -3.69 15.43 -9.79
C LEU A 506 -2.76 15.75 -10.97
N LEU A 507 -1.44 15.62 -10.80
CA LEU A 507 -0.47 15.86 -11.86
C LEU A 507 -0.60 14.84 -13.00
N VAL A 508 -0.66 13.54 -12.67
CA VAL A 508 -0.83 12.47 -13.67
C VAL A 508 -2.19 12.58 -14.36
N GLY A 509 -3.24 12.92 -13.60
CA GLY A 509 -4.58 13.17 -14.15
C GLY A 509 -4.59 14.33 -15.15
N ALA A 510 -3.90 15.43 -14.84
CA ALA A 510 -3.75 16.56 -15.77
C ALA A 510 -3.00 16.14 -17.05
N LEU A 511 -1.91 15.37 -16.92
CA LEU A 511 -1.19 14.83 -18.08
C LEU A 511 -2.05 13.90 -18.93
N ALA A 512 -2.88 13.06 -18.30
CA ALA A 512 -3.82 12.19 -19.02
C ALA A 512 -4.88 12.98 -19.78
N LEU A 513 -5.40 14.06 -19.19
CA LEU A 513 -6.36 14.96 -19.88
C LEU A 513 -5.73 15.69 -21.06
N ILE A 514 -4.48 16.15 -20.92
CA ILE A 514 -3.71 16.75 -22.02
C ILE A 514 -3.54 15.71 -23.15
N ASN A 515 -3.18 14.48 -22.80
CA ASN A 515 -3.06 13.40 -23.77
C ASN A 515 -4.35 13.18 -24.57
N LEU A 516 -5.49 13.09 -23.89
CA LEU A 516 -6.80 12.91 -24.54
C LEU A 516 -7.12 14.05 -25.53
N ARG A 517 -6.76 15.28 -25.21
CA ARG A 517 -6.95 16.43 -26.10
C ARG A 517 -6.03 16.36 -27.31
N VAL A 518 -4.73 16.09 -27.09
CA VAL A 518 -3.73 15.97 -28.18
C VAL A 518 -4.11 14.83 -29.13
N THR A 519 -4.55 13.69 -28.59
CA THR A 519 -4.95 12.53 -29.41
C THR A 519 -6.19 12.82 -30.25
N LYS A 520 -7.18 13.56 -29.74
CA LYS A 520 -8.35 13.99 -30.52
C LYS A 520 -7.98 14.92 -31.66
N VAL A 521 -7.13 15.92 -31.40
CA VAL A 521 -6.63 16.85 -32.42
C VAL A 521 -5.78 16.15 -33.49
N ALA A 522 -5.15 15.03 -33.16
CA ALA A 522 -4.39 14.25 -34.14
C ALA A 522 -5.26 13.30 -35.00
N GLN A 523 -6.52 13.10 -34.63
CA GLN A 523 -7.51 12.30 -35.38
C GLN A 523 -8.36 13.15 -36.32
N ASP A 524 -8.56 14.43 -36.01
CA ASP A 524 -9.17 15.45 -36.87
C ASP A 524 -8.10 16.04 -37.83
#